data_2d14c05033aa545753c816ee82bf786a
#
_entry.id   2d14c05033aa545753c816ee82bf786a
#
_cell.length_a   1.000
_cell.length_b   1.000
_cell.length_c   1.000
_cell.angle_alpha   90.00
_cell.angle_beta   90.00
_cell.angle_gamma   90.00
#
_symmetry.space_group_name_H-M   'P 1'
#
loop_
_entity.id
_entity.type
_entity.pdbx_description
1 polymer ?
#
loop_
_entity_poly.entity_id
_entity_poly.type
_entity_poly.pdbx_seq_one_letter_code
_entity_poly.pdbx_strand_id
1 'polypeptide(L)'
;MAHYGPQCVTEYDMNGKVVWNLDVPGGPHSLTRLPNGHTLIAVADKDQNPRLIEVTAEGKTVWELSNADIPGKPLKFLGGFQYFSDGRFLITNWTGHVNPKEKVHMLLVDRQKKILYSLENTPGLKTMSSVYSMDIPAGVTSYH
;
A
#
# COMPACT_ATOMS: atom_id res chain seq x y z
N MET A 1 2.41 9.37 -10.25
CA MET A 1 3.55 8.48 -10.57
C MET A 1 4.42 8.29 -9.34
N ALA A 2 4.84 7.08 -9.05
CA ALA A 2 5.74 6.80 -7.92
C ALA A 2 7.20 6.71 -8.42
N HIS A 3 8.14 7.36 -7.75
CA HIS A 3 9.57 7.36 -8.07
C HIS A 3 10.35 6.73 -6.93
N TYR A 4 10.59 5.44 -7.02
CA TYR A 4 11.20 4.65 -5.94
C TYR A 4 12.61 5.16 -5.55
N GLY A 5 13.49 5.36 -6.53
CA GLY A 5 14.86 5.83 -6.28
C GLY A 5 14.92 7.25 -5.69
N PRO A 6 14.25 8.24 -6.30
CA PRO A 6 14.16 9.61 -5.79
C PRO A 6 13.35 9.76 -4.49
N GLN A 7 12.57 8.76 -4.09
CA GLN A 7 11.72 8.78 -2.90
C GLN A 7 10.67 9.90 -2.94
N CYS A 8 10.02 10.06 -4.08
CA CYS A 8 8.96 11.05 -4.25
C CYS A 8 7.79 10.51 -5.07
N VAL A 9 6.67 11.18 -4.97
CA VAL A 9 5.50 10.98 -5.82
C VAL A 9 5.19 12.25 -6.59
N THR A 10 4.83 12.12 -7.86
CA THR A 10 4.59 13.25 -8.76
C THR A 10 3.30 13.05 -9.54
N GLU A 11 2.49 14.10 -9.64
CA GLU A 11 1.34 14.16 -10.51
C GLU A 11 1.64 15.07 -11.71
N TYR A 12 1.26 14.62 -12.88
CA TYR A 12 1.45 15.35 -14.14
C TYR A 12 0.09 15.64 -14.77
N ASP A 13 -0.03 16.79 -15.41
CA ASP A 13 -1.17 17.07 -16.30
C ASP A 13 -1.03 16.31 -17.63
N MET A 14 -2.02 16.43 -18.49
CA MET A 14 -2.04 15.76 -19.81
C MET A 14 -0.95 16.26 -20.77
N ASN A 15 -0.30 17.38 -20.47
CA ASN A 15 0.81 17.94 -21.24
C ASN A 15 2.18 17.52 -20.68
N GLY A 16 2.19 16.69 -19.61
CA GLY A 16 3.40 16.25 -18.94
C GLY A 16 4.00 17.27 -17.97
N LYS A 17 3.28 18.35 -17.65
CA LYS A 17 3.72 19.33 -16.65
C LYS A 17 3.45 18.80 -15.26
N VAL A 18 4.42 18.94 -14.36
CA VAL A 18 4.25 18.62 -12.93
C VAL A 18 3.25 19.57 -12.31
N VAL A 19 2.16 19.06 -11.75
CA VAL A 19 1.12 19.82 -11.05
C VAL A 19 1.13 19.58 -9.54
N TRP A 20 1.75 18.50 -9.09
CA TRP A 20 1.97 18.21 -7.68
C TRP A 20 3.19 17.29 -7.51
N ASN A 21 3.97 17.53 -6.46
CA ASN A 21 5.12 16.69 -6.09
C ASN A 21 5.25 16.63 -4.57
N LEU A 22 5.60 15.46 -4.05
CA LEU A 22 5.80 15.24 -2.62
C LEU A 22 6.95 14.26 -2.39
N ASP A 23 7.89 14.65 -1.54
CA ASP A 23 8.90 13.74 -1.00
C ASP A 23 8.25 12.83 0.06
N VAL A 24 8.60 11.56 0.04
CA VAL A 24 8.06 10.55 0.96
C VAL A 24 9.18 9.83 1.71
N PRO A 25 8.91 9.31 2.92
CA PRO A 25 9.94 8.70 3.76
C PRO A 25 10.26 7.27 3.31
N GLY A 26 10.88 7.11 2.15
CA GLY A 26 11.27 5.83 1.57
C GLY A 26 10.80 5.66 0.13
N GLY A 27 11.03 4.50 -0.48
CA GLY A 27 10.69 4.25 -1.88
C GLY A 27 9.19 4.01 -2.10
N PRO A 28 8.44 4.94 -2.71
CA PRO A 28 7.05 4.70 -3.05
C PRO A 28 6.95 3.69 -4.20
N HIS A 29 6.01 2.74 -4.09
CA HIS A 29 5.80 1.71 -5.10
C HIS A 29 4.43 1.78 -5.75
N SER A 30 3.39 2.09 -4.99
CA SER A 30 2.01 2.24 -5.47
C SER A 30 1.34 3.42 -4.78
N LEU A 31 0.46 4.09 -5.50
CA LEU A 31 -0.30 5.22 -4.94
C LEU A 31 -1.65 5.36 -5.62
N THR A 32 -2.60 5.94 -4.89
CA THR A 32 -3.90 6.33 -5.46
C THR A 32 -4.42 7.63 -4.85
N ARG A 33 -5.02 8.49 -5.68
CA ARG A 33 -5.69 9.70 -5.25
C ARG A 33 -7.10 9.36 -4.78
N LEU A 34 -7.48 9.82 -3.60
CA LEU A 34 -8.81 9.65 -3.05
C LEU A 34 -9.74 10.83 -3.43
N PRO A 35 -11.07 10.62 -3.44
CA PRO A 35 -12.03 11.68 -3.74
C PRO A 35 -11.96 12.89 -2.80
N ASN A 36 -11.48 12.72 -1.57
CA ASN A 36 -11.29 13.81 -0.61
C ASN A 36 -10.02 14.64 -0.86
N GLY A 37 -9.27 14.35 -1.93
CA GLY A 37 -8.02 15.02 -2.29
C GLY A 37 -6.78 14.47 -1.59
N HIS A 38 -6.91 13.53 -0.66
CA HIS A 38 -5.76 12.84 -0.06
C HIS A 38 -5.14 11.82 -1.02
N THR A 39 -3.91 11.42 -0.75
CA THR A 39 -3.23 10.36 -1.50
C THR A 39 -2.83 9.24 -0.57
N LEU A 40 -3.21 8.01 -0.92
CA LEU A 40 -2.65 6.80 -0.31
C LEU A 40 -1.37 6.43 -1.04
N ILE A 41 -0.33 6.11 -0.29
CA ILE A 41 1.00 5.78 -0.83
C ILE A 41 1.53 4.53 -0.12
N ALA A 42 1.83 3.50 -0.89
CA ALA A 42 2.58 2.35 -0.42
C ALA A 42 4.06 2.70 -0.46
N VAL A 43 4.67 2.83 0.71
CA VAL A 43 6.09 3.09 0.88
C VAL A 43 6.78 1.77 1.20
N ALA A 44 7.56 1.30 0.24
CA ALA A 44 8.41 0.14 0.40
C ALA A 44 9.79 0.63 0.87
N ASP A 45 10.06 0.48 2.15
CA ASP A 45 11.29 1.00 2.75
C ASP A 45 12.45 0.05 2.53
N LYS A 46 13.61 0.57 2.15
CA LYS A 46 14.87 -0.18 2.08
C LYS A 46 15.30 -0.74 3.45
N ASP A 47 14.88 -0.10 4.53
CA ASP A 47 15.21 -0.47 5.91
C ASP A 47 14.22 -1.46 6.54
N GLN A 48 13.44 -2.15 5.71
CA GLN A 48 12.47 -3.18 6.13
C GLN A 48 11.33 -2.66 7.05
N ASN A 49 10.97 -1.41 6.91
CA ASN A 49 9.81 -0.82 7.59
C ASN A 49 8.77 -0.31 6.59
N PRO A 50 8.19 -1.21 5.77
CA PRO A 50 7.17 -0.84 4.80
C PRO A 50 5.94 -0.29 5.50
N ARG A 51 5.32 0.71 4.89
CA ARG A 51 4.14 1.36 5.44
C ARG A 51 3.17 1.81 4.35
N LEU A 52 1.91 1.81 4.66
CA LEU A 52 0.88 2.47 3.87
C LEU A 52 0.55 3.79 4.56
N ILE A 53 0.75 4.91 3.88
CA ILE A 53 0.45 6.23 4.43
C ILE A 53 -0.66 6.91 3.65
N GLU A 54 -1.47 7.72 4.33
CA GLU A 54 -2.38 8.68 3.72
C GLU A 54 -1.90 10.07 4.02
N VAL A 55 -1.74 10.87 2.98
CA VAL A 55 -1.25 12.25 3.07
C VAL A 55 -2.27 13.23 2.50
N THR A 56 -2.32 14.45 3.06
CA THR A 56 -3.08 15.56 2.50
C THR A 56 -2.40 16.08 1.22
N ALA A 57 -3.04 17.04 0.54
CA ALA A 57 -2.45 17.69 -0.63
C ALA A 57 -1.15 18.46 -0.28
N GLU A 58 -1.04 18.94 0.96
CA GLU A 58 0.15 19.64 1.49
C GLU A 58 1.23 18.66 1.99
N GLY A 59 1.01 17.36 1.90
CA GLY A 59 1.97 16.33 2.28
C GLY A 59 1.96 15.94 3.76
N LYS A 60 0.98 16.40 4.55
CA LYS A 60 0.85 15.99 5.94
C LYS A 60 0.30 14.55 6.03
N THR A 61 1.01 13.66 6.71
CA THR A 61 0.49 12.31 7.01
C THR A 61 -0.65 12.41 8.02
N VAL A 62 -1.80 11.85 7.66
CA VAL A 62 -3.03 11.84 8.47
C VAL A 62 -3.41 10.43 8.93
N TRP A 63 -2.88 9.41 8.32
CA TRP A 63 -3.03 8.01 8.72
C TRP A 63 -1.82 7.20 8.22
N GLU A 64 -1.45 6.18 8.98
CA GLU A 64 -0.36 5.27 8.64
C GLU A 64 -0.68 3.85 9.12
N LEU A 65 -0.30 2.84 8.36
CA LEU A 65 -0.22 1.44 8.77
C LEU A 65 1.22 0.97 8.60
N SER A 66 1.82 0.46 9.66
CA SER A 66 3.19 -0.06 9.69
C SER A 66 3.27 -1.43 10.37
N ASN A 67 4.45 -2.04 10.39
CA ASN A 67 4.67 -3.31 11.09
C ASN A 67 4.37 -3.24 12.60
N ALA A 68 4.48 -2.07 13.23
CA ALA A 68 4.15 -1.89 14.64
C ALA A 68 2.65 -2.09 14.93
N ASP A 69 1.80 -1.82 13.93
CA ASP A 69 0.35 -1.92 14.05
C ASP A 69 -0.18 -3.36 13.85
N ILE A 70 0.62 -4.24 13.24
CA ILE A 70 0.24 -5.61 12.85
C ILE A 70 1.22 -6.65 13.40
N PRO A 71 1.37 -6.76 14.72
CA PRO A 71 2.33 -7.68 15.34
C PRO A 71 2.05 -9.13 14.92
N GLY A 72 3.12 -9.88 14.65
CA GLY A 72 3.02 -11.26 14.17
C GLY A 72 2.71 -11.44 12.68
N LYS A 73 2.48 -10.34 11.93
CA LYS A 73 2.23 -10.36 10.47
C LYS A 73 3.15 -9.39 9.73
N PRO A 74 4.48 -9.53 9.84
CA PRO A 74 5.40 -8.53 9.33
C PRO A 74 5.35 -8.43 7.80
N LEU A 75 5.15 -7.22 7.32
CA LEU A 75 5.38 -6.87 5.92
C LEU A 75 6.89 -6.77 5.67
N LYS A 76 7.33 -7.22 4.50
CA LYS A 76 8.70 -7.09 4.02
C LYS A 76 8.82 -6.00 2.97
N PHE A 77 7.82 -5.92 2.11
CA PHE A 77 7.74 -4.93 1.05
C PHE A 77 6.27 -4.76 0.65
N LEU A 78 5.74 -3.57 0.77
CA LEU A 78 4.37 -3.27 0.38
C LEU A 78 4.33 -3.02 -1.13
N GLY A 79 4.04 -4.10 -1.91
CA GLY A 79 4.10 -4.07 -3.37
C GLY A 79 2.94 -3.34 -4.01
N GLY A 80 1.75 -3.50 -3.46
CA GLY A 80 0.53 -2.87 -3.96
C GLY A 80 -0.60 -2.94 -2.96
N PHE A 81 -1.65 -2.21 -3.22
CA PHE A 81 -2.85 -2.23 -2.40
C PHE A 81 -4.10 -1.90 -3.24
N GLN A 82 -5.25 -2.26 -2.69
CA GLN A 82 -6.57 -1.81 -3.12
C GLN A 82 -7.28 -1.20 -1.90
N TYR A 83 -7.78 0.01 -2.02
CA TYR A 83 -8.58 0.67 -0.99
C TYR A 83 -10.06 0.58 -1.33
N PHE A 84 -10.88 0.29 -0.35
CA PHE A 84 -12.34 0.26 -0.46
C PHE A 84 -12.95 1.44 0.28
N SER A 85 -13.99 2.05 -0.28
CA SER A 85 -14.67 3.23 0.29
C SER A 85 -15.30 2.97 1.67
N ASP A 86 -15.45 1.71 2.06
CA ASP A 86 -15.88 1.30 3.40
C ASP A 86 -14.73 1.29 4.45
N GLY A 87 -13.54 1.71 4.05
CA GLY A 87 -12.38 1.85 4.93
C GLY A 87 -11.48 0.63 5.01
N ARG A 88 -11.68 -0.40 4.18
CA ARG A 88 -10.81 -1.57 4.12
C ARG A 88 -9.68 -1.36 3.14
N PHE A 89 -8.55 -2.04 3.41
CA PHE A 89 -7.37 -2.11 2.54
C PHE A 89 -7.02 -3.57 2.30
N LEU A 90 -6.91 -3.95 1.04
CA LEU A 90 -6.30 -5.21 0.63
C LEU A 90 -4.86 -4.90 0.22
N ILE A 91 -3.88 -5.41 0.96
CA ILE A 91 -2.46 -5.11 0.77
C ILE A 91 -1.66 -6.35 0.44
N THR A 92 -0.68 -6.23 -0.46
CA THR A 92 0.25 -7.30 -0.79
C THR A 92 1.58 -7.10 -0.13
N ASN A 93 2.15 -8.22 0.30
CA ASN A 93 3.48 -8.30 0.88
C ASN A 93 4.41 -9.04 -0.09
N TRP A 94 5.22 -8.29 -0.82
CA TRP A 94 6.22 -8.92 -1.67
C TRP A 94 7.42 -9.35 -0.83
N THR A 95 7.67 -10.65 -0.78
CA THR A 95 8.74 -11.23 0.02
C THR A 95 10.06 -11.36 -0.74
N GLY A 96 10.14 -10.80 -1.96
CA GLY A 96 11.31 -10.85 -2.80
C GLY A 96 11.59 -12.26 -3.35
N HIS A 97 12.85 -12.51 -3.66
CA HIS A 97 13.31 -13.81 -4.12
C HIS A 97 13.63 -14.78 -2.98
N VAL A 98 13.57 -14.32 -1.74
CA VAL A 98 13.73 -15.16 -0.56
C VAL A 98 12.47 -15.96 -0.31
N ASN A 99 12.66 -17.19 0.16
CA ASN A 99 11.56 -18.07 0.55
C ASN A 99 11.54 -18.18 2.09
N PRO A 100 11.01 -17.17 2.83
CA PRO A 100 10.97 -17.23 4.27
C PRO A 100 10.11 -18.40 4.73
N LYS A 101 10.43 -18.97 5.90
CA LYS A 101 9.67 -20.08 6.49
C LYS A 101 8.22 -19.69 6.77
N GLU A 102 8.01 -18.42 7.18
CA GLU A 102 6.70 -17.83 7.40
C GLU A 102 6.46 -16.73 6.38
N LYS A 103 5.36 -16.85 5.65
CA LYS A 103 5.00 -15.91 4.58
C LYS A 103 3.63 -15.37 4.80
N VAL A 104 3.56 -14.08 5.07
CA VAL A 104 2.35 -13.31 4.86
C VAL A 104 2.37 -12.83 3.41
N HIS A 105 1.43 -13.28 2.60
CA HIS A 105 1.33 -12.89 1.19
C HIS A 105 0.44 -11.65 1.02
N MET A 106 -0.65 -11.61 1.77
CA MET A 106 -1.68 -10.60 1.64
C MET A 106 -2.40 -10.41 2.96
N LEU A 107 -2.79 -9.17 3.25
CA LEU A 107 -3.64 -8.81 4.39
C LEU A 107 -4.85 -8.02 3.90
N LEU A 108 -6.01 -8.28 4.51
CA LEU A 108 -7.15 -7.37 4.50
C LEU A 108 -7.21 -6.72 5.87
N VAL A 109 -7.10 -5.39 5.93
CA VAL A 109 -7.13 -4.62 7.18
C VAL A 109 -8.16 -3.50 7.08
N ASP A 110 -8.67 -3.04 8.22
CA ASP A 110 -9.56 -1.88 8.28
C ASP A 110 -8.80 -0.58 8.66
N ARG A 111 -9.52 0.54 8.68
CA ARG A 111 -8.97 1.84 9.10
C ARG A 111 -8.51 1.88 10.55
N GLN A 112 -9.03 1.02 11.40
CA GLN A 112 -8.63 0.83 12.80
C GLN A 112 -7.41 -0.09 12.92
N LYS A 113 -6.83 -0.50 11.77
CA LYS A 113 -5.64 -1.35 11.65
C LYS A 113 -5.88 -2.79 12.13
N LYS A 114 -7.14 -3.21 12.26
CA LYS A 114 -7.50 -4.57 12.58
C LYS A 114 -7.33 -5.46 11.34
N ILE A 115 -6.64 -6.58 11.50
CA ILE A 115 -6.53 -7.60 10.46
C ILE A 115 -7.87 -8.35 10.39
N LEU A 116 -8.53 -8.27 9.24
CA LEU A 116 -9.80 -8.95 8.95
C LEU A 116 -9.56 -10.30 8.27
N TYR A 117 -8.48 -10.41 7.48
CA TYR A 117 -8.07 -11.63 6.81
C TYR A 117 -6.57 -11.60 6.52
N SER A 118 -5.95 -12.78 6.51
CA SER A 118 -4.57 -12.96 6.05
C SER A 118 -4.44 -14.20 5.18
N LEU A 119 -3.69 -14.07 4.08
CA LEU A 119 -3.28 -15.19 3.24
C LEU A 119 -1.80 -15.49 3.54
N GLU A 120 -1.55 -16.69 4.07
CA GLU A 120 -0.24 -17.07 4.59
C GLU A 120 0.13 -18.48 4.18
N ASN A 121 1.43 -18.70 4.04
CA ASN A 121 2.02 -20.05 3.89
C ASN A 121 1.34 -20.94 2.83
N THR A 122 0.82 -20.32 1.76
CA THR A 122 0.07 -21.03 0.72
C THR A 122 1.03 -21.88 -0.12
N PRO A 123 0.85 -23.21 -0.17
CA PRO A 123 1.70 -24.08 -0.98
C PRO A 123 1.69 -23.67 -2.46
N GLY A 124 2.88 -23.60 -3.06
CA GLY A 124 3.05 -23.22 -4.47
C GLY A 124 3.00 -21.73 -4.76
N LEU A 125 2.48 -20.90 -3.85
CA LEU A 125 2.52 -19.45 -4.00
C LEU A 125 3.89 -18.92 -3.57
N LYS A 126 4.63 -18.32 -4.49
CA LYS A 126 5.98 -17.81 -4.22
C LYS A 126 5.96 -16.38 -3.68
N THR A 127 5.54 -15.43 -4.50
CA THR A 127 5.50 -14.00 -4.15
C THR A 127 4.27 -13.34 -4.77
N MET A 128 3.76 -12.29 -4.13
CA MET A 128 2.68 -11.45 -4.67
C MET A 128 3.14 -10.00 -4.66
N SER A 129 3.11 -9.34 -5.82
CA SER A 129 3.45 -7.92 -5.94
C SER A 129 2.22 -7.02 -6.03
N SER A 130 1.09 -7.58 -6.49
CA SER A 130 -0.18 -6.85 -6.59
C SER A 130 -1.35 -7.78 -6.35
N VAL A 131 -2.49 -7.22 -5.98
CA VAL A 131 -3.74 -7.92 -5.75
C VAL A 131 -4.92 -7.06 -6.21
N TYR A 132 -5.95 -7.72 -6.66
CA TYR A 132 -7.20 -7.11 -7.04
C TYR A 132 -8.36 -8.01 -6.61
N SER A 133 -9.28 -7.50 -5.80
CA SER A 133 -10.53 -8.18 -5.50
C SER A 133 -11.56 -7.85 -6.57
N MET A 134 -12.11 -8.88 -7.20
CA MET A 134 -13.20 -8.75 -8.18
C MET A 134 -14.57 -8.68 -7.49
N ASP A 135 -14.69 -9.25 -6.30
CA ASP A 135 -15.90 -9.23 -5.48
C ASP A 135 -15.93 -7.98 -4.62
N ILE A 136 -16.58 -6.94 -5.12
CA ILE A 136 -16.77 -5.69 -4.39
C ILE A 136 -18.24 -5.63 -3.94
N PRO A 137 -18.52 -5.50 -2.64
CA PRO A 137 -19.88 -5.40 -2.14
C PRO A 137 -20.64 -4.24 -2.78
N ALA A 138 -21.96 -4.41 -2.94
CA ALA A 138 -22.81 -3.36 -3.47
C ALA A 138 -22.69 -2.07 -2.64
N GLY A 139 -22.55 -0.93 -3.32
CA GLY A 139 -22.38 0.37 -2.68
C GLY A 139 -20.96 0.70 -2.23
N VAL A 140 -20.00 -0.21 -2.39
CA VAL A 140 -18.57 0.02 -2.13
C VAL A 140 -17.86 0.36 -3.43
N THR A 141 -17.02 1.41 -3.42
CA THR A 141 -16.12 1.76 -4.50
C THR A 141 -14.70 1.32 -4.13
N SER A 142 -13.92 0.87 -5.10
CA SER A 142 -12.51 0.53 -4.89
C SER A 142 -11.59 1.46 -5.67
N TYR A 143 -10.40 1.66 -5.11
CA TYR A 143 -9.34 2.52 -5.64
C TYR A 143 -8.01 1.75 -5.67
N HIS A 144 -7.23 1.94 -6.75
CA HIS A 144 -5.95 1.25 -7.01
C HIS A 144 -4.87 2.25 -7.36
#